data_769c4678fba621c050fc26d9d99b992f
#
_entry.id   769c4678fba621c050fc26d9d99b992f
#
_cell.length_a   1.000
_cell.length_b   1.000
_cell.length_c   1.000
_cell.angle_alpha   90.00
_cell.angle_beta   90.00
_cell.angle_gamma   90.00
#
_symmetry.space_group_name_H-M   'P 1'
#
loop_
_entity.id
_entity.type
_entity.pdbx_description
1 polymer ?
#
loop_
_entity_poly.entity_id
_entity_poly.type
_entity_poly.pdbx_seq_one_letter_code
_entity_poly.pdbx_strand_id
1 'polypeptide(L)'
;DLHKEYRRQRQMCIRDSGWMASCFHGRLPWIRFAGFEFDGEQEVWELYHVAEDFSQSVDLAAKHPEKLRQLQELFEQEAERYGVYPLRDASGRRGGDYAPPHSLEGHSKMTYGPMHVRLPEHGVINLKNTSFRITGAVETGEASTGVIACQGGNMAGWSLYLDTESRPTYVYNWFGHEFTTITGSPLGPGKHRICVDYAHDGGFAAGGDLMLSVDGQSVATGRIERSVPVIFSMSGETFDVGRDTGSPVGKYPHDFAFSGSIQGVTLERLAEPTDEVK
;
A
#
# COMPACT_ATOMS: atom_id res chain seq x y z
N ASP A 1 29.50 8.48 11.53
CA ASP A 1 29.18 7.24 12.25
C ASP A 1 27.70 6.93 12.06
N LEU A 2 27.38 6.25 10.94
CA LEU A 2 26.01 5.92 10.50
C LEU A 2 25.23 5.12 11.55
N HIS A 3 25.90 4.35 12.39
CA HIS A 3 25.25 3.54 13.44
C HIS A 3 24.57 4.38 14.53
N LYS A 4 24.97 5.62 14.75
CA LYS A 4 24.36 6.48 15.77
C LYS A 4 23.05 7.13 15.33
N GLU A 5 22.83 7.35 14.04
CA GLU A 5 21.58 7.93 13.55
C GLU A 5 20.39 6.96 13.63
N TYR A 6 20.63 5.66 13.54
CA TYR A 6 19.58 4.63 13.56
C TYR A 6 19.05 4.33 14.97
N ARG A 7 19.71 4.79 16.01
CA ARG A 7 19.27 4.63 17.41
C ARG A 7 18.01 5.44 17.75
N ARG A 8 17.53 6.30 16.86
CA ARG A 8 16.37 7.17 17.11
C ARG A 8 15.00 6.45 17.08
N GLN A 9 14.92 5.26 16.54
CA GLN A 9 13.67 4.47 16.53
C GLN A 9 13.72 3.36 17.57
N ARG A 10 13.60 3.74 18.82
CA ARG A 10 13.61 2.83 19.96
C ARG A 10 12.18 2.42 20.26
N GLN A 11 11.94 1.13 20.38
CA GLN A 11 10.60 0.60 20.60
C GLN A 11 10.20 0.62 22.07
N MET A 12 11.17 0.54 22.98
CA MET A 12 10.95 0.67 24.41
C MET A 12 11.79 1.80 24.98
N CYS A 13 11.18 2.75 25.65
CA CYS A 13 11.88 3.80 26.36
C CYS A 13 11.09 4.28 27.58
N ILE A 14 11.81 4.61 28.64
CA ILE A 14 11.29 5.23 29.86
C ILE A 14 12.14 6.45 30.20
N ARG A 15 11.47 7.55 30.58
CA ARG A 15 12.14 8.80 30.94
C ARG A 15 11.67 9.27 32.30
N ASP A 16 12.63 9.58 33.18
CA ASP A 16 12.40 10.17 34.47
C ASP A 16 13.53 11.16 34.83
N SER A 17 13.18 12.35 35.33
CA SER A 17 14.10 13.34 35.92
C SER A 17 15.32 13.64 35.04
N GLY A 18 15.14 13.74 33.73
CA GLY A 18 16.20 14.01 32.76
C GLY A 18 17.01 12.79 32.33
N TRP A 19 16.78 11.63 32.91
CA TRP A 19 17.34 10.36 32.47
C TRP A 19 16.41 9.64 31.51
N MET A 20 16.96 8.89 30.57
CA MET A 20 16.23 8.05 29.65
C MET A 20 16.94 6.71 29.49
N ALA A 21 16.21 5.62 29.75
CA ALA A 21 16.62 4.29 29.39
C ALA A 21 15.86 3.85 28.13
N SER A 22 16.54 3.16 27.23
CA SER A 22 15.94 2.68 25.99
C SER A 22 16.60 1.41 25.51
N CYS A 23 15.79 0.62 24.80
CA CYS A 23 16.21 -0.62 24.19
C CYS A 23 15.87 -0.62 22.71
N PHE A 24 16.74 -1.20 21.90
CA PHE A 24 16.57 -1.34 20.46
C PHE A 24 16.58 -2.80 20.07
N HIS A 25 15.52 -3.26 19.41
CA HIS A 25 15.33 -4.66 19.03
C HIS A 25 16.19 -5.16 17.86
N GLY A 26 17.20 -4.42 17.46
CA GLY A 26 18.09 -4.83 16.36
C GLY A 26 17.48 -4.82 14.97
N ARG A 27 16.19 -4.53 14.83
CA ARG A 27 15.53 -4.45 13.55
C ARG A 27 15.67 -3.07 12.93
N LEU A 28 16.22 -3.04 11.72
CA LEU A 28 16.33 -1.80 10.97
C LEU A 28 14.96 -1.43 10.36
N PRO A 29 14.58 -0.14 10.35
CA PRO A 29 13.25 0.31 9.91
C PRO A 29 12.87 -0.09 8.49
N TRP A 30 13.84 -0.33 7.64
CA TRP A 30 13.65 -0.75 6.25
C TRP A 30 13.59 -2.27 6.05
N ILE A 31 13.89 -3.07 7.07
CA ILE A 31 13.71 -4.52 7.03
C ILE A 31 12.27 -4.83 7.42
N ARG A 32 11.35 -4.68 6.47
CA ARG A 32 9.92 -4.85 6.72
C ARG A 32 9.44 -6.30 6.74
N PHE A 33 10.19 -7.22 6.12
CA PHE A 33 9.69 -8.55 5.78
C PHE A 33 10.55 -9.69 6.32
N ALA A 34 11.64 -9.42 7.00
CA ALA A 34 12.38 -10.45 7.70
C ALA A 34 11.59 -10.87 8.94
N GLY A 35 11.31 -12.15 9.09
CA GLY A 35 10.78 -12.70 10.33
C GLY A 35 11.78 -12.39 11.45
N PHE A 36 11.36 -11.60 12.40
CA PHE A 36 12.13 -11.25 13.57
C PHE A 36 11.33 -11.75 14.79
N GLU A 37 11.94 -12.61 15.58
CA GLU A 37 11.38 -13.01 16.86
C GLU A 37 11.89 -12.07 17.94
N PHE A 38 10.96 -11.50 18.69
CA PHE A 38 11.28 -10.69 19.84
C PHE A 38 11.76 -11.60 20.97
N ASP A 39 13.00 -11.40 21.44
CA ASP A 39 13.55 -12.04 22.62
C ASP A 39 13.92 -10.95 23.64
N GLY A 40 13.00 -10.68 24.54
CA GLY A 40 13.17 -9.65 25.56
C GLY A 40 14.34 -9.90 26.53
N GLU A 41 14.84 -11.15 26.65
CA GLU A 41 15.96 -11.49 27.53
C GLU A 41 17.31 -11.10 26.92
N GLN A 42 17.39 -10.97 25.61
CA GLN A 42 18.61 -10.57 24.88
C GLN A 42 18.71 -9.06 24.63
N GLU A 43 17.77 -8.29 25.09
CA GLU A 43 17.70 -6.86 24.81
C GLU A 43 18.78 -6.09 25.58
N VAL A 44 19.57 -5.31 24.84
CA VAL A 44 20.58 -4.44 25.41
C VAL A 44 20.00 -3.05 25.68
N TRP A 45 19.90 -2.70 26.94
CA TRP A 45 19.43 -1.40 27.36
C TRP A 45 20.58 -0.38 27.38
N GLU A 46 20.30 0.81 26.91
CA GLU A 46 21.16 1.97 26.93
C GLU A 46 20.60 3.04 27.89
N LEU A 47 21.46 3.80 28.52
CA LEU A 47 21.08 4.85 29.48
C LEU A 47 21.67 6.19 29.05
N TYR A 48 20.87 7.24 29.08
CA TYR A 48 21.29 8.60 28.71
C TYR A 48 20.79 9.62 29.71
N HIS A 49 21.64 10.66 29.99
CA HIS A 49 21.21 11.84 30.71
C HIS A 49 20.86 12.94 29.71
N VAL A 50 19.60 12.92 29.23
CA VAL A 50 19.16 13.79 28.12
C VAL A 50 19.13 15.28 28.44
N ALA A 51 19.20 15.65 29.73
CA ALA A 51 19.35 17.06 30.13
C ALA A 51 20.76 17.60 29.83
N GLU A 52 21.79 16.76 29.85
CA GLU A 52 23.17 17.10 29.57
C GLU A 52 23.62 16.68 28.17
N ASP A 53 23.14 15.54 27.70
CA ASP A 53 23.39 14.99 26.36
C ASP A 53 22.07 14.79 25.61
N PHE A 54 21.51 15.86 25.07
CA PHE A 54 20.27 15.82 24.30
C PHE A 54 20.39 14.91 23.07
N SER A 55 21.55 14.82 22.47
CA SER A 55 21.84 14.00 21.29
C SER A 55 21.97 12.50 21.59
N GLN A 56 22.03 12.13 22.89
CA GLN A 56 22.21 10.74 23.32
C GLN A 56 23.45 10.11 22.69
N SER A 57 24.54 10.84 22.70
CA SER A 57 25.79 10.44 22.06
C SER A 57 26.65 9.51 22.94
N VAL A 58 26.46 9.56 24.25
CA VAL A 58 27.24 8.78 25.22
C VAL A 58 26.30 7.86 26.01
N ASP A 59 26.44 6.56 25.84
CA ASP A 59 25.74 5.58 26.67
C ASP A 59 26.37 5.52 28.06
N LEU A 60 25.55 5.75 29.08
CA LEU A 60 25.91 5.75 30.49
C LEU A 60 25.51 4.47 31.24
N ALA A 61 24.99 3.46 30.58
CA ALA A 61 24.51 2.23 31.23
C ALA A 61 25.58 1.57 32.13
N ALA A 62 26.79 1.45 31.62
CA ALA A 62 27.91 0.88 32.38
C ALA A 62 28.37 1.75 33.54
N LYS A 63 28.19 3.08 33.46
CA LYS A 63 28.61 4.03 34.50
C LYS A 63 27.56 4.16 35.62
N HIS A 64 26.30 3.97 35.31
CA HIS A 64 25.16 4.14 36.22
C HIS A 64 24.22 2.96 36.22
N PRO A 65 24.69 1.75 36.53
CA PRO A 65 23.87 0.53 36.44
C PRO A 65 22.64 0.55 37.38
N GLU A 66 22.77 1.20 38.54
CA GLU A 66 21.64 1.34 39.47
C GLU A 66 20.53 2.23 38.91
N LYS A 67 20.88 3.30 38.20
CA LYS A 67 19.91 4.20 37.57
C LYS A 67 19.22 3.48 36.39
N LEU A 68 19.97 2.68 35.65
CA LEU A 68 19.40 1.85 34.58
C LEU A 68 18.36 0.87 35.15
N ARG A 69 18.74 0.12 36.21
CA ARG A 69 17.82 -0.83 36.85
C ARG A 69 16.56 -0.14 37.38
N GLN A 70 16.70 1.01 38.02
CA GLN A 70 15.56 1.81 38.50
C GLN A 70 14.58 2.16 37.36
N LEU A 71 15.09 2.54 36.19
CA LEU A 71 14.26 2.88 35.06
C LEU A 71 13.64 1.64 34.40
N GLN A 72 14.33 0.52 34.37
CA GLN A 72 13.75 -0.76 33.92
C GLN A 72 12.60 -1.20 34.82
N GLU A 73 12.79 -1.14 36.16
CA GLU A 73 11.72 -1.46 37.12
C GLU A 73 10.51 -0.53 36.97
N LEU A 74 10.76 0.76 36.73
CA LEU A 74 9.70 1.73 36.46
C LEU A 74 8.99 1.41 35.14
N PHE A 75 9.73 1.02 34.11
CA PHE A 75 9.12 0.58 32.85
C PHE A 75 8.18 -0.59 33.03
N GLU A 76 8.59 -1.63 33.78
CA GLU A 76 7.75 -2.79 34.06
C GLU A 76 6.45 -2.41 34.79
N GLN A 77 6.55 -1.57 35.83
CA GLN A 77 5.39 -1.10 36.58
C GLN A 77 4.40 -0.32 35.71
N GLU A 78 4.90 0.59 34.86
CA GLU A 78 4.06 1.37 33.99
C GLU A 78 3.51 0.52 32.83
N ALA A 79 4.27 -0.44 32.32
CA ALA A 79 3.84 -1.36 31.29
C ALA A 79 2.69 -2.27 31.77
N GLU A 80 2.76 -2.79 33.01
CA GLU A 80 1.65 -3.52 33.62
C GLU A 80 0.44 -2.62 33.84
N ARG A 81 0.65 -1.42 34.40
CA ARG A 81 -0.41 -0.46 34.72
C ARG A 81 -1.22 -0.04 33.51
N TYR A 82 -0.56 0.14 32.36
CA TYR A 82 -1.17 0.62 31.12
C TYR A 82 -1.49 -0.49 30.11
N GLY A 83 -1.29 -1.75 30.47
CA GLY A 83 -1.62 -2.89 29.60
C GLY A 83 -0.77 -2.93 28.33
N VAL A 84 0.51 -2.59 28.42
CA VAL A 84 1.44 -2.60 27.29
C VAL A 84 1.81 -4.02 26.87
N TYR A 85 1.74 -4.97 27.77
CA TYR A 85 2.04 -6.37 27.49
C TYR A 85 0.89 -7.13 26.83
N PRO A 86 1.19 -8.13 25.97
CA PRO A 86 2.54 -8.53 25.54
C PRO A 86 3.16 -7.55 24.57
N LEU A 87 4.45 -7.27 24.71
CA LEU A 87 5.22 -6.53 23.72
C LEU A 87 5.26 -7.32 22.42
N ARG A 88 5.03 -6.66 21.32
CA ARG A 88 5.05 -7.25 19.97
C ARG A 88 5.89 -6.40 19.06
N ASP A 89 6.69 -7.04 18.23
CA ASP A 89 7.25 -6.38 17.08
C ASP A 89 6.11 -6.08 16.08
N ALA A 90 5.70 -4.82 16.00
CA ALA A 90 4.66 -4.35 15.08
C ALA A 90 5.08 -4.42 13.60
N SER A 91 6.20 -5.06 13.31
CA SER A 91 6.81 -5.17 12.02
C SER A 91 6.09 -6.14 11.09
N GLY A 92 5.05 -5.68 10.47
CA GLY A 92 4.69 -6.22 9.17
C GLY A 92 3.72 -7.39 9.13
N ARG A 93 3.38 -8.04 10.23
CA ARG A 93 2.21 -8.90 10.27
C ARG A 93 1.20 -8.32 11.26
N ARG A 94 0.33 -7.46 10.77
CA ARG A 94 -1.01 -7.28 11.34
C ARG A 94 -1.85 -8.56 11.11
N GLY A 95 -1.23 -9.70 11.11
CA GLY A 95 -1.80 -10.99 10.84
C GLY A 95 -1.62 -11.91 12.04
N GLY A 96 -1.90 -11.43 13.22
CA GLY A 96 -2.10 -12.27 14.39
C GLY A 96 -3.57 -12.26 14.78
N ASP A 97 -3.91 -12.93 15.85
CA ASP A 97 -5.26 -13.12 16.41
C ASP A 97 -6.05 -11.81 16.68
N TYR A 98 -5.43 -10.65 16.42
CA TYR A 98 -6.00 -9.32 16.64
C TYR A 98 -6.14 -8.47 15.37
N ALA A 99 -5.93 -9.04 14.17
CA ALA A 99 -6.29 -8.33 12.96
C ALA A 99 -7.82 -8.14 12.96
N PRO A 100 -8.34 -6.92 12.88
CA PRO A 100 -9.78 -6.74 12.75
C PRO A 100 -10.23 -7.49 11.49
N PRO A 101 -11.39 -8.14 11.51
CA PRO A 101 -11.91 -8.81 10.33
C PRO A 101 -11.97 -7.80 9.18
N HIS A 102 -11.34 -8.15 8.08
CA HIS A 102 -11.34 -7.31 6.88
C HIS A 102 -12.67 -7.49 6.18
N SER A 103 -13.39 -6.42 5.89
CA SER A 103 -14.72 -6.46 5.25
C SER A 103 -14.74 -7.18 3.89
N LEU A 104 -13.57 -7.32 3.26
CA LEU A 104 -13.36 -7.99 1.98
C LEU A 104 -12.65 -9.35 2.12
N GLU A 105 -12.49 -9.85 3.34
CA GLU A 105 -11.87 -11.16 3.56
C GLU A 105 -12.68 -12.26 2.87
N GLY A 106 -12.00 -13.12 2.12
CA GLY A 106 -12.63 -14.17 1.32
C GLY A 106 -13.28 -13.71 0.00
N HIS A 107 -13.31 -12.40 -0.26
CA HIS A 107 -13.85 -11.88 -1.53
C HIS A 107 -12.73 -11.75 -2.57
N SER A 108 -12.92 -12.39 -3.72
CA SER A 108 -12.05 -12.22 -4.89
C SER A 108 -12.60 -11.20 -5.90
N LYS A 109 -13.86 -10.78 -5.75
CA LYS A 109 -14.57 -9.94 -6.70
C LYS A 109 -15.52 -8.97 -6.00
N MET A 110 -15.56 -7.71 -6.47
CA MET A 110 -16.51 -6.70 -6.01
C MET A 110 -16.81 -5.69 -7.11
N THR A 111 -18.03 -5.19 -7.12
CA THR A 111 -18.45 -4.11 -8.03
C THR A 111 -18.68 -2.83 -7.27
N TYR A 112 -18.08 -1.76 -7.78
CA TYR A 112 -18.13 -0.40 -7.24
C TYR A 112 -18.91 0.50 -8.20
N GLY A 113 -19.79 1.34 -7.68
CA GLY A 113 -20.55 2.32 -8.46
C GLY A 113 -19.97 3.73 -8.32
N PRO A 114 -20.53 4.73 -9.02
CA PRO A 114 -20.02 6.10 -9.04
C PRO A 114 -20.12 6.84 -7.69
N MET A 115 -20.77 6.24 -6.69
CA MET A 115 -20.80 6.74 -5.30
C MET A 115 -19.52 6.38 -4.52
N HIS A 116 -18.71 5.45 -5.02
CA HIS A 116 -17.50 4.98 -4.35
C HIS A 116 -16.32 5.88 -4.74
N VAL A 117 -16.20 6.98 -4.00
CA VAL A 117 -15.16 7.98 -4.14
C VAL A 117 -14.38 8.07 -2.83
N ARG A 118 -13.06 8.20 -2.91
CA ARG A 118 -12.15 8.30 -1.76
C ARG A 118 -12.17 7.07 -0.84
N LEU A 119 -12.34 5.88 -1.42
CA LEU A 119 -12.21 4.66 -0.64
C LEU A 119 -10.73 4.42 -0.28
N PRO A 120 -10.44 4.16 1.00
CA PRO A 120 -9.09 3.78 1.40
C PRO A 120 -8.71 2.42 0.78
N GLU A 121 -7.44 2.21 0.53
CA GLU A 121 -6.93 1.01 -0.16
C GLU A 121 -7.40 -0.31 0.46
N HIS A 122 -7.51 -0.36 1.80
CA HIS A 122 -8.01 -1.56 2.50
C HIS A 122 -9.52 -1.80 2.35
N GLY A 123 -10.27 -0.83 1.82
CA GLY A 123 -11.68 -0.97 1.45
C GLY A 123 -11.91 -1.47 0.02
N VAL A 124 -10.84 -1.84 -0.69
CA VAL A 124 -10.88 -2.24 -2.10
C VAL A 124 -10.25 -3.61 -2.28
N ILE A 125 -10.74 -4.38 -3.26
CA ILE A 125 -10.13 -5.66 -3.64
C ILE A 125 -8.65 -5.46 -3.93
N ASN A 126 -7.79 -6.20 -3.24
CA ASN A 126 -6.35 -6.12 -3.41
C ASN A 126 -5.92 -6.78 -4.72
N LEU A 127 -5.44 -5.97 -5.67
CA LEU A 127 -4.98 -6.41 -6.99
C LEU A 127 -3.44 -6.54 -7.09
N LYS A 128 -2.71 -6.44 -5.97
CA LYS A 128 -1.25 -6.52 -5.96
C LYS A 128 -0.76 -7.96 -5.90
N ASN A 129 0.33 -8.25 -6.62
CA ASN A 129 0.97 -9.58 -6.69
C ASN A 129 0.01 -10.71 -7.10
N THR A 130 -0.91 -10.43 -7.99
CA THR A 130 -1.91 -11.42 -8.46
C THR A 130 -2.40 -11.06 -9.85
N SER A 131 -2.83 -12.05 -10.60
CA SER A 131 -3.57 -11.82 -11.83
C SER A 131 -4.94 -11.22 -11.51
N PHE A 132 -5.40 -10.27 -12.34
CA PHE A 132 -6.66 -9.60 -12.09
C PHE A 132 -7.40 -9.20 -13.37
N ARG A 133 -8.67 -8.89 -13.20
CA ARG A 133 -9.51 -8.24 -14.20
C ARG A 133 -10.19 -7.01 -13.61
N ILE A 134 -10.12 -5.90 -14.33
CA ILE A 134 -10.91 -4.69 -14.09
C ILE A 134 -11.93 -4.56 -15.21
N THR A 135 -13.20 -4.41 -14.86
CA THR A 135 -14.27 -4.27 -15.86
C THR A 135 -15.06 -3.00 -15.58
N GLY A 136 -14.99 -2.03 -16.48
CA GLY A 136 -15.85 -0.83 -16.49
C GLY A 136 -17.06 -1.05 -17.41
N ALA A 137 -18.27 -0.92 -16.87
CA ALA A 137 -19.50 -0.85 -17.66
C ALA A 137 -19.94 0.60 -17.75
N VAL A 138 -19.85 1.19 -18.92
CA VAL A 138 -20.05 2.62 -19.15
C VAL A 138 -21.04 2.88 -20.30
N GLU A 139 -21.60 4.08 -20.30
CA GLU A 139 -22.35 4.62 -21.45
C GLU A 139 -21.72 5.95 -21.87
N THR A 140 -21.30 6.04 -23.12
CA THR A 140 -20.56 7.16 -23.69
C THR A 140 -21.45 7.99 -24.63
N GLY A 141 -21.17 9.29 -24.73
CA GLY A 141 -21.62 10.17 -25.79
C GLY A 141 -20.58 10.27 -26.92
N GLU A 142 -20.77 11.23 -27.83
CA GLU A 142 -19.89 11.41 -28.99
C GLU A 142 -18.43 11.77 -28.65
N ALA A 143 -18.18 12.39 -27.51
CA ALA A 143 -16.85 12.83 -27.06
C ALA A 143 -16.66 12.62 -25.56
N SER A 144 -16.94 11.40 -25.09
CA SER A 144 -16.78 11.08 -23.68
C SER A 144 -15.32 10.97 -23.29
N THR A 145 -14.96 11.60 -22.17
CA THR A 145 -13.61 11.63 -21.61
C THR A 145 -13.67 11.44 -20.10
N GLY A 146 -12.54 11.17 -19.46
CA GLY A 146 -12.43 11.15 -18.00
C GLY A 146 -12.19 9.78 -17.40
N VAL A 147 -11.92 9.78 -16.10
CA VAL A 147 -11.56 8.58 -15.33
C VAL A 147 -12.79 7.72 -15.07
N ILE A 148 -12.73 6.47 -15.48
CA ILE A 148 -13.72 5.45 -15.16
C ILE A 148 -13.48 4.89 -13.76
N ALA A 149 -12.22 4.54 -13.45
CA ALA A 149 -11.78 4.21 -12.10
C ALA A 149 -10.26 4.34 -11.98
N CYS A 150 -9.80 4.68 -10.78
CA CYS A 150 -8.38 4.72 -10.46
C CYS A 150 -8.13 4.28 -9.03
N GLN A 151 -6.90 3.90 -8.75
CA GLN A 151 -6.41 3.64 -7.40
C GLN A 151 -4.98 4.13 -7.27
N GLY A 152 -4.68 4.87 -6.19
CA GLY A 152 -3.37 5.47 -5.97
C GLY A 152 -3.26 6.86 -6.60
N GLY A 153 -2.07 7.27 -7.00
CA GLY A 153 -1.79 8.61 -7.51
C GLY A 153 -0.41 8.72 -8.16
N ASN A 154 0.19 9.89 -8.11
CA ASN A 154 1.48 10.16 -8.74
C ASN A 154 2.65 9.33 -8.15
N MET A 155 2.51 8.83 -6.92
CA MET A 155 3.55 8.01 -6.29
C MET A 155 3.46 6.53 -6.68
N ALA A 156 2.27 6.01 -6.91
CA ALA A 156 2.03 4.64 -7.40
C ALA A 156 0.53 4.48 -7.70
N GLY A 157 0.16 3.61 -8.63
CA GLY A 157 -1.25 3.35 -8.87
C GLY A 157 -1.57 2.85 -10.27
N TRP A 158 -2.86 2.80 -10.55
CA TRP A 158 -3.40 2.49 -11.87
C TRP A 158 -4.66 3.33 -12.15
N SER A 159 -4.93 3.59 -13.42
CA SER A 159 -6.14 4.27 -13.85
C SER A 159 -6.64 3.72 -15.18
N LEU A 160 -7.95 3.50 -15.24
CA LEU A 160 -8.69 3.21 -16.46
C LEU A 160 -9.54 4.45 -16.80
N TYR A 161 -9.33 5.04 -17.95
CA TYR A 161 -9.99 6.28 -18.35
C TYR A 161 -10.22 6.34 -19.86
N LEU A 162 -11.06 7.28 -20.30
CA LEU A 162 -11.12 7.72 -21.70
C LEU A 162 -10.29 8.99 -21.83
N ASP A 163 -9.34 9.00 -22.75
CA ASP A 163 -8.52 10.18 -23.03
C ASP A 163 -9.30 11.28 -23.81
N THR A 164 -8.61 12.35 -24.20
CA THR A 164 -9.21 13.48 -24.89
C THR A 164 -9.74 13.15 -26.30
N GLU A 165 -9.38 11.98 -26.83
CA GLU A 165 -9.86 11.47 -28.13
C GLU A 165 -10.88 10.34 -27.93
N SER A 166 -11.46 10.20 -26.71
CA SER A 166 -12.41 9.14 -26.33
C SER A 166 -11.83 7.73 -26.45
N ARG A 167 -10.51 7.58 -26.35
CA ARG A 167 -9.85 6.28 -26.43
C ARG A 167 -9.77 5.63 -25.05
N PRO A 168 -10.21 4.38 -24.88
CA PRO A 168 -10.02 3.65 -23.65
C PRO A 168 -8.53 3.46 -23.40
N THR A 169 -8.08 3.95 -22.28
CA THR A 169 -6.65 3.96 -21.89
C THR A 169 -6.51 3.41 -20.49
N TYR A 170 -5.57 2.51 -20.31
CA TYR A 170 -5.13 2.05 -19.01
C TYR A 170 -3.69 2.48 -18.78
N VAL A 171 -3.43 3.05 -17.63
CA VAL A 171 -2.09 3.41 -17.16
C VAL A 171 -1.79 2.71 -15.84
N TYR A 172 -0.60 2.16 -15.74
CA TYR A 172 -0.02 1.64 -14.51
C TYR A 172 1.22 2.45 -14.16
N ASN A 173 1.25 3.00 -12.97
CA ASN A 173 2.32 3.83 -12.44
C ASN A 173 3.13 3.03 -11.41
N TRP A 174 4.38 2.72 -11.73
CA TRP A 174 5.32 2.10 -10.83
C TRP A 174 6.19 3.18 -10.16
N PHE A 175 5.81 3.57 -8.95
CA PHE A 175 6.49 4.52 -8.06
C PHE A 175 6.88 5.88 -8.68
N GLY A 176 6.12 6.36 -9.66
CA GLY A 176 6.41 7.62 -10.38
C GLY A 176 7.63 7.54 -11.31
N HIS A 177 8.26 6.39 -11.43
CA HIS A 177 9.46 6.17 -12.27
C HIS A 177 9.13 5.57 -13.63
N GLU A 178 8.23 4.59 -13.65
CA GLU A 178 7.85 3.89 -14.86
C GLU A 178 6.33 3.93 -15.05
N PHE A 179 5.91 4.23 -16.25
CA PHE A 179 4.51 4.28 -16.64
C PHE A 179 4.27 3.34 -17.80
N THR A 180 3.50 2.29 -17.56
CA THR A 180 2.99 1.42 -18.63
C THR A 180 1.63 1.94 -19.05
N THR A 181 1.47 2.28 -20.31
CA THR A 181 0.21 2.80 -20.87
C THR A 181 -0.18 1.98 -22.10
N ILE A 182 -1.42 1.51 -22.12
CA ILE A 182 -2.03 0.86 -23.28
C ILE A 182 -3.30 1.60 -23.65
N THR A 183 -3.51 1.85 -24.95
CA THR A 183 -4.61 2.69 -25.46
C THR A 183 -5.26 2.00 -26.66
N GLY A 184 -6.58 1.92 -26.66
CA GLY A 184 -7.38 1.40 -27.76
C GLY A 184 -7.77 2.46 -28.78
N SER A 185 -8.68 2.10 -29.68
CA SER A 185 -9.28 3.02 -30.65
C SER A 185 -10.38 3.88 -29.99
N PRO A 186 -10.70 5.07 -30.52
CA PRO A 186 -11.79 5.91 -30.02
C PRO A 186 -13.13 5.15 -29.96
N LEU A 187 -13.87 5.35 -28.87
CA LEU A 187 -15.22 4.81 -28.71
C LEU A 187 -16.25 5.78 -29.27
N GLY A 188 -17.23 5.23 -29.99
CA GLY A 188 -18.44 5.95 -30.35
C GLY A 188 -19.43 6.04 -29.18
N PRO A 189 -20.59 6.73 -29.42
CA PRO A 189 -21.67 6.77 -28.45
C PRO A 189 -22.30 5.39 -28.26
N GLY A 190 -22.64 5.06 -27.02
CA GLY A 190 -23.30 3.80 -26.69
C GLY A 190 -22.85 3.18 -25.40
N LYS A 191 -23.34 1.97 -25.14
CA LYS A 191 -22.96 1.16 -23.97
C LYS A 191 -21.73 0.33 -24.34
N HIS A 192 -20.71 0.41 -23.49
CA HIS A 192 -19.45 -0.30 -23.67
C HIS A 192 -19.05 -1.03 -22.40
N ARG A 193 -18.44 -2.18 -22.61
CA ARG A 193 -17.77 -2.95 -21.57
C ARG A 193 -16.27 -2.92 -21.83
N ILE A 194 -15.55 -2.17 -21.02
CA ILE A 194 -14.10 -2.01 -21.12
C ILE A 194 -13.44 -2.90 -20.06
N CYS A 195 -12.58 -3.81 -20.50
CA CYS A 195 -11.91 -4.74 -19.61
C CYS A 195 -10.38 -4.57 -19.69
N VAL A 196 -9.73 -4.62 -18.54
CA VAL A 196 -8.28 -4.76 -18.42
C VAL A 196 -8.01 -6.09 -17.74
N ASP A 197 -7.32 -6.97 -18.45
CA ASP A 197 -6.80 -8.22 -17.93
C ASP A 197 -5.30 -8.09 -17.68
N TYR A 198 -4.86 -8.50 -16.51
CA TYR A 198 -3.46 -8.59 -16.14
C TYR A 198 -3.12 -10.02 -15.75
N ALA A 199 -2.20 -10.60 -16.48
CA ALA A 199 -1.64 -11.92 -16.19
C ALA A 199 -0.28 -11.75 -15.50
N HIS A 200 -0.28 -11.93 -14.17
CA HIS A 200 0.90 -11.78 -13.33
C HIS A 200 1.85 -12.98 -13.49
N ASP A 201 3.15 -12.73 -13.58
CA ASP A 201 4.17 -13.76 -13.78
C ASP A 201 4.41 -14.65 -12.54
N GLY A 202 3.75 -14.33 -11.42
CA GLY A 202 3.96 -15.01 -10.13
C GLY A 202 5.09 -14.41 -9.31
N GLY A 203 5.00 -14.55 -7.97
CA GLY A 203 5.99 -14.04 -7.04
C GLY A 203 5.78 -12.59 -6.61
N PHE A 204 6.70 -12.08 -5.80
CA PHE A 204 6.61 -10.76 -5.20
C PHE A 204 7.16 -9.68 -6.14
N ALA A 205 6.38 -8.65 -6.40
CA ALA A 205 6.72 -7.51 -7.28
C ALA A 205 7.04 -7.89 -8.73
N ALA A 206 6.68 -9.08 -9.16
CA ALA A 206 6.91 -9.53 -10.53
C ALA A 206 6.08 -8.72 -11.52
N GLY A 207 6.48 -8.77 -12.79
CA GLY A 207 5.75 -8.19 -13.91
C GLY A 207 4.55 -9.02 -14.36
N GLY A 208 4.06 -8.69 -15.54
CA GLY A 208 2.97 -9.44 -16.16
C GLY A 208 2.45 -8.76 -17.42
N ASP A 209 1.67 -9.53 -18.18
CA ASP A 209 1.11 -9.07 -19.44
C ASP A 209 -0.25 -8.41 -19.25
N LEU A 210 -0.48 -7.32 -19.98
CA LEU A 210 -1.71 -6.56 -20.00
C LEU A 210 -2.47 -6.77 -21.31
N MET A 211 -3.79 -6.87 -21.21
CA MET A 211 -4.69 -6.83 -22.34
C MET A 211 -5.85 -5.88 -22.04
N LEU A 212 -6.08 -4.92 -22.92
CA LEU A 212 -7.24 -4.05 -22.92
C LEU A 212 -8.22 -4.55 -23.97
N SER A 213 -9.46 -4.76 -23.58
CA SER A 213 -10.53 -5.17 -24.49
C SER A 213 -11.76 -4.28 -24.35
N VAL A 214 -12.50 -4.13 -25.43
CA VAL A 214 -13.78 -3.41 -25.51
C VAL A 214 -14.80 -4.32 -26.13
N ASP A 215 -15.92 -4.52 -25.46
CA ASP A 215 -17.05 -5.35 -25.93
C ASP A 215 -16.61 -6.76 -26.35
N GLY A 216 -15.61 -7.30 -25.63
CA GLY A 216 -15.05 -8.64 -25.85
C GLY A 216 -13.97 -8.71 -26.93
N GLN A 217 -13.62 -7.61 -27.58
CA GLN A 217 -12.54 -7.58 -28.57
C GLN A 217 -11.27 -6.98 -27.96
N SER A 218 -10.13 -7.64 -28.10
CA SER A 218 -8.83 -7.09 -27.69
C SER A 218 -8.47 -5.90 -28.58
N VAL A 219 -8.17 -4.77 -27.95
CA VAL A 219 -7.86 -3.49 -28.65
C VAL A 219 -6.44 -3.00 -28.39
N ALA A 220 -5.80 -3.44 -27.32
CA ALA A 220 -4.39 -3.15 -27.03
C ALA A 220 -3.80 -4.19 -26.08
N THR A 221 -2.49 -4.39 -26.15
CA THR A 221 -1.71 -5.21 -25.23
C THR A 221 -0.46 -4.46 -24.77
N GLY A 222 0.10 -4.87 -23.66
CA GLY A 222 1.33 -4.30 -23.11
C GLY A 222 1.89 -5.17 -22.02
N ARG A 223 2.96 -4.71 -21.39
CA ARG A 223 3.61 -5.42 -20.30
C ARG A 223 3.98 -4.46 -19.18
N ILE A 224 3.69 -4.85 -17.96
CA ILE A 224 4.24 -4.26 -16.74
C ILE A 224 5.50 -5.06 -16.39
N GLU A 225 6.66 -4.41 -16.40
CA GLU A 225 7.92 -5.09 -16.08
C GLU A 225 8.06 -5.41 -14.59
N ARG A 226 7.51 -4.54 -13.75
CA ARG A 226 7.53 -4.65 -12.30
C ARG A 226 6.23 -4.15 -11.70
N SER A 227 5.61 -4.91 -10.80
CA SER A 227 4.40 -4.48 -10.13
C SER A 227 4.68 -3.81 -8.77
N VAL A 228 3.77 -2.97 -8.33
CA VAL A 228 3.77 -2.39 -6.98
C VAL A 228 3.33 -3.48 -5.99
N PRO A 229 4.19 -3.90 -5.06
CA PRO A 229 3.91 -5.13 -4.31
C PRO A 229 3.07 -4.93 -3.04
N VAL A 230 3.12 -3.72 -2.43
CA VAL A 230 2.61 -3.55 -1.06
C VAL A 230 1.48 -2.54 -0.97
N ILE A 231 1.66 -1.33 -1.51
CA ILE A 231 0.71 -0.25 -1.33
C ILE A 231 0.75 0.70 -2.54
N PHE A 232 -0.42 1.08 -3.06
CA PHE A 232 -0.57 2.13 -4.06
C PHE A 232 -0.68 3.51 -3.38
N SER A 233 -1.38 3.59 -2.27
CA SER A 233 -1.72 4.84 -1.56
C SER A 233 -0.59 5.30 -0.63
N MET A 234 0.58 5.60 -1.17
CA MET A 234 1.76 5.97 -0.36
C MET A 234 1.62 7.34 0.33
N SER A 235 0.84 8.24 -0.24
CA SER A 235 0.60 9.61 0.26
C SER A 235 -0.85 9.87 0.67
N GLY A 236 -1.62 8.82 0.98
CA GLY A 236 -3.02 8.93 1.37
C GLY A 236 -3.99 8.97 0.18
N GLU A 237 -3.52 8.61 -1.00
CA GLU A 237 -4.35 8.45 -2.20
C GLU A 237 -5.38 7.33 -2.03
N THR A 238 -6.44 7.37 -2.79
CA THR A 238 -7.63 6.53 -2.63
C THR A 238 -7.95 5.75 -3.90
N PHE A 239 -9.01 4.94 -3.81
CA PHE A 239 -9.69 4.39 -4.97
C PHE A 239 -10.93 5.23 -5.26
N ASP A 240 -11.10 5.60 -6.52
CA ASP A 240 -12.18 6.44 -7.00
C ASP A 240 -12.84 5.84 -8.24
N VAL A 241 -14.16 6.03 -8.33
CA VAL A 241 -14.96 5.70 -9.53
C VAL A 241 -15.54 6.96 -10.12
N GLY A 242 -15.30 7.19 -11.40
CA GLY A 242 -15.85 8.32 -12.16
C GLY A 242 -15.03 9.61 -12.11
N ARG A 243 -13.94 9.63 -11.37
CA ARG A 243 -12.98 10.74 -11.26
C ARG A 243 -11.69 10.29 -10.59
N ASP A 244 -10.71 11.19 -10.51
CA ASP A 244 -9.48 11.00 -9.72
C ASP A 244 -9.35 12.17 -8.74
N THR A 245 -9.73 11.94 -7.47
CA THR A 245 -9.80 13.01 -6.46
C THR A 245 -8.47 13.35 -5.81
N GLY A 246 -7.46 12.53 -6.06
CA GLY A 246 -6.10 12.69 -5.57
C GLY A 246 -5.17 13.35 -6.58
N SER A 247 -3.89 13.08 -6.47
CA SER A 247 -2.94 13.39 -7.52
C SER A 247 -3.13 12.43 -8.70
N PRO A 248 -3.08 12.90 -9.94
CA PRO A 248 -3.32 12.03 -11.10
C PRO A 248 -2.36 10.83 -11.16
N VAL A 249 -2.92 9.65 -11.37
CA VAL A 249 -2.10 8.44 -11.57
C VAL A 249 -1.32 8.53 -12.89
N GLY A 250 -1.93 9.12 -13.92
CA GLY A 250 -1.37 9.25 -15.26
C GLY A 250 -1.26 10.70 -15.74
N LYS A 251 -0.96 10.87 -17.01
CA LYS A 251 -0.82 12.20 -17.64
C LYS A 251 -2.18 12.75 -18.09
N TYR A 252 -3.05 13.04 -17.14
CA TYR A 252 -4.35 13.71 -17.36
C TYR A 252 -4.58 14.80 -16.31
N PRO A 253 -5.55 15.71 -16.51
CA PRO A 253 -5.82 16.78 -15.55
C PRO A 253 -6.28 16.24 -14.18
N HIS A 254 -6.04 17.00 -13.12
CA HIS A 254 -6.63 16.73 -11.80
C HIS A 254 -8.16 16.63 -11.91
N ASP A 255 -8.76 15.72 -11.13
CA ASP A 255 -10.20 15.50 -11.06
C ASP A 255 -10.86 15.17 -12.41
N PHE A 256 -10.14 14.62 -13.34
CA PHE A 256 -10.58 14.29 -14.70
C PHE A 256 -11.88 13.47 -14.70
N ALA A 257 -12.99 14.14 -14.39
CA ALA A 257 -14.30 13.54 -14.21
C ALA A 257 -14.82 12.90 -15.49
N PHE A 258 -15.40 11.71 -15.36
CA PHE A 258 -15.99 10.99 -16.49
C PHE A 258 -17.24 11.72 -16.99
N SER A 259 -17.28 12.04 -18.26
CA SER A 259 -18.37 12.82 -18.87
C SER A 259 -19.54 11.96 -19.37
N GLY A 260 -19.41 10.63 -19.33
CA GLY A 260 -20.49 9.69 -19.60
C GLY A 260 -21.20 9.21 -18.33
N SER A 261 -21.87 8.07 -18.39
CA SER A 261 -22.40 7.39 -17.21
C SER A 261 -21.71 6.06 -16.94
N ILE A 262 -21.54 5.72 -15.66
CA ILE A 262 -20.92 4.50 -15.19
C ILE A 262 -21.99 3.65 -14.50
N GLN A 263 -22.24 2.43 -15.00
CA GLN A 263 -23.12 1.48 -14.34
C GLN A 263 -22.42 0.76 -13.21
N GLY A 264 -21.11 0.53 -13.36
CA GLY A 264 -20.28 -0.07 -12.32
C GLY A 264 -18.89 -0.43 -12.81
N VAL A 265 -17.97 -0.54 -11.85
CA VAL A 265 -16.60 -1.01 -12.07
C VAL A 265 -16.37 -2.24 -11.20
N THR A 266 -16.09 -3.37 -11.84
CA THR A 266 -15.81 -4.61 -11.15
C THR A 266 -14.32 -4.86 -11.08
N LEU A 267 -13.81 -5.06 -9.88
CA LEU A 267 -12.45 -5.55 -9.63
C LEU A 267 -12.54 -7.03 -9.28
N GLU A 268 -11.71 -7.85 -9.90
CA GLU A 268 -11.69 -9.30 -9.71
C GLU A 268 -10.26 -9.80 -9.68
N ARG A 269 -9.89 -10.50 -8.59
CA ARG A 269 -8.68 -11.31 -8.55
C ARG A 269 -8.93 -12.61 -9.25
N LEU A 270 -8.08 -12.92 -10.20
CA LEU A 270 -8.14 -14.21 -10.90
C LEU A 270 -7.35 -15.24 -10.08
N ALA A 271 -7.85 -16.48 -10.03
CA ALA A 271 -7.09 -17.57 -9.46
C ALA A 271 -5.80 -17.74 -10.28
N GLU A 272 -4.68 -17.96 -9.61
CA GLU A 272 -3.48 -18.40 -10.32
C GLU A 272 -3.81 -19.74 -11.02
N PRO A 273 -3.28 -19.98 -12.23
CA PRO A 273 -3.39 -21.31 -12.82
C PRO A 273 -2.80 -22.29 -11.79
N THR A 274 -3.63 -23.16 -11.24
CA THR A 274 -3.13 -24.28 -10.46
C THR A 274 -2.25 -25.08 -11.40
N ASP A 275 -0.94 -25.13 -11.12
CA ASP A 275 -0.08 -26.14 -11.69
C ASP A 275 -0.71 -27.49 -11.35
N GLU A 276 -1.44 -28.08 -12.28
CA GLU A 276 -1.78 -29.48 -12.20
C GLU A 276 -0.43 -30.22 -12.22
N VAL A 277 -0.04 -30.60 -11.00
CA VAL A 277 1.13 -31.46 -10.77
C VAL A 277 0.94 -32.70 -11.64
N LYS A 278 1.79 -32.81 -12.67
CA LYS A 278 2.02 -34.06 -13.39
C LYS A 278 2.99 -34.92 -12.61
#